data_e80bae858f245883e2791de5e0d45026
#
_entry.id   e80bae858f245883e2791de5e0d45026
#
_cell.length_a   1.000
_cell.length_b   1.000
_cell.length_c   1.000
_cell.angle_alpha   90.00
_cell.angle_beta   90.00
_cell.angle_gamma   90.00
#
_symmetry.space_group_name_H-M   'P 1'
#
loop_
_entity.id
_entity.type
_entity.pdbx_description
1 polymer ?
#
loop_
_entity_poly.entity_id
_entity_poly.type
_entity_poly.pdbx_seq_one_letter_code
_entity_poly.pdbx_strand_id
1 'polypeptide(L)'
;METGCTLCPRACGVDRGRQTGRCKSGSAMRIARAALHHWEEPPLSGERGSGAIFFTGCPLGCVYCQNGEISRLENPGKEISPKALCGIMQALVEQGAHNINLVTPTHFVPQIREALMLYKPPVPVVYNSSGYERVETLRSLSGLVDIYLPDFKYAESALAKVLSRAEDYPQAALAAIKEMVEQAGAPVYDEKGIMQKGVLIRHLILPGHTKNSLEALKLIKENFPGIPVSLMAQYTPQRPVPGCPELSRPITRRELQKVQDCLFSLDLPGFVQSRSAKGEAYIPDFHQFEAEGPALL
;
A
#
# COMPACT_ATOMS: atom_id res chain seq x y z
N MET A 1 -26.19 -17.41 0.13
CA MET A 1 -24.71 -17.33 0.06
C MET A 1 -24.38 -16.32 -1.03
N GLU A 2 -23.73 -15.22 -0.70
CA GLU A 2 -23.30 -14.25 -1.71
C GLU A 2 -22.26 -14.94 -2.61
N THR A 3 -22.65 -15.23 -3.84
CA THR A 3 -21.86 -16.02 -4.78
C THR A 3 -20.79 -15.21 -5.51
N GLY A 4 -20.54 -13.95 -5.13
CA GLY A 4 -19.67 -13.04 -5.84
C GLY A 4 -18.64 -12.33 -4.96
N CYS A 5 -17.56 -11.83 -5.58
CA CYS A 5 -16.45 -11.16 -4.89
C CYS A 5 -16.86 -9.82 -4.27
N THR A 6 -16.67 -9.69 -2.96
CA THR A 6 -16.91 -8.48 -2.17
C THR A 6 -15.69 -8.06 -1.33
N LEU A 7 -14.48 -8.52 -1.65
CA LEU A 7 -13.25 -8.30 -0.87
C LEU A 7 -12.80 -6.84 -0.74
N CYS A 8 -13.21 -5.97 -1.65
CA CYS A 8 -12.86 -4.56 -1.64
C CYS A 8 -14.11 -3.69 -1.92
N PRO A 9 -14.05 -2.36 -1.76
CA PRO A 9 -15.21 -1.47 -1.99
C PRO A 9 -15.78 -1.55 -3.41
N ARG A 10 -15.03 -2.07 -4.40
CA ARG A 10 -15.55 -2.32 -5.75
C ARG A 10 -16.74 -3.28 -5.77
N ALA A 11 -16.81 -4.21 -4.81
CA ALA A 11 -17.87 -5.20 -4.68
C ALA A 11 -18.38 -5.72 -6.05
N CYS A 12 -17.42 -6.12 -6.91
CA CYS A 12 -17.71 -6.39 -8.34
C CYS A 12 -18.57 -7.65 -8.58
N GLY A 13 -18.81 -8.46 -7.56
CA GLY A 13 -19.74 -9.60 -7.61
C GLY A 13 -19.30 -10.74 -8.53
N VAL A 14 -18.08 -10.76 -9.06
CA VAL A 14 -17.62 -11.80 -9.98
C VAL A 14 -17.31 -13.12 -9.24
N ASP A 15 -17.56 -14.25 -9.90
CA ASP A 15 -17.00 -15.53 -9.51
C ASP A 15 -15.51 -15.57 -9.93
N ARG A 16 -14.62 -15.37 -8.96
CA ARG A 16 -13.17 -15.29 -9.19
C ARG A 16 -12.54 -16.61 -9.64
N GLY A 17 -13.23 -17.72 -9.52
CA GLY A 17 -12.81 -18.99 -10.10
C GLY A 17 -12.96 -19.05 -11.61
N ARG A 18 -13.84 -18.21 -12.16
CA ARG A 18 -14.20 -18.21 -13.61
C ARG A 18 -13.83 -16.92 -14.32
N GLN A 19 -13.75 -15.80 -13.61
CA GLN A 19 -13.53 -14.47 -14.20
C GLN A 19 -12.58 -13.65 -13.32
N THR A 20 -11.98 -12.62 -13.91
CA THR A 20 -11.21 -11.62 -13.18
C THR A 20 -12.12 -10.50 -12.69
N GLY A 21 -11.83 -9.99 -11.47
CA GLY A 21 -12.51 -8.82 -10.94
C GLY A 21 -12.00 -7.49 -11.52
N ARG A 22 -12.47 -6.39 -10.99
CA ARG A 22 -11.97 -5.02 -11.30
C ARG A 22 -10.48 -4.87 -11.03
N CYS A 23 -9.95 -5.62 -10.07
CA CYS A 23 -8.52 -5.73 -9.78
C CYS A 23 -7.72 -6.48 -10.84
N LYS A 24 -8.36 -6.98 -11.89
CA LYS A 24 -7.82 -7.83 -12.96
C LYS A 24 -7.32 -9.20 -12.49
N SER A 25 -7.69 -9.63 -11.26
CA SER A 25 -7.24 -10.89 -10.67
C SER A 25 -8.40 -11.87 -10.49
N GLY A 26 -8.12 -13.15 -10.72
CA GLY A 26 -8.98 -14.28 -10.37
C GLY A 26 -8.73 -14.76 -8.92
N SER A 27 -9.05 -16.03 -8.64
CA SER A 27 -8.82 -16.65 -7.33
C SER A 27 -7.36 -17.00 -7.06
N ALA A 28 -6.56 -17.25 -8.08
CA ALA A 28 -5.15 -17.59 -7.97
C ALA A 28 -4.34 -16.36 -7.50
N MET A 29 -3.61 -16.53 -6.38
CA MET A 29 -2.73 -15.50 -5.84
C MET A 29 -1.48 -15.37 -6.70
N ARG A 30 -1.11 -14.15 -7.06
CA ARG A 30 0.02 -13.86 -7.95
C ARG A 30 0.89 -12.76 -7.39
N ILE A 31 2.21 -12.95 -7.46
CA ILE A 31 3.22 -11.98 -7.06
C ILE A 31 4.17 -11.67 -8.22
N ALA A 32 4.59 -10.43 -8.32
CA ALA A 32 5.58 -9.99 -9.30
C ALA A 32 7.01 -10.04 -8.74
N ARG A 33 7.16 -9.78 -7.44
CA ARG A 33 8.48 -9.72 -6.79
C ARG A 33 8.35 -10.03 -5.31
N ALA A 34 9.40 -10.63 -4.75
CA ALA A 34 9.61 -10.72 -3.31
C ALA A 34 11.12 -10.54 -3.05
N ALA A 35 11.50 -9.47 -2.34
CA ALA A 35 12.91 -9.12 -2.07
C ALA A 35 13.02 -8.16 -0.89
N LEU A 36 14.24 -8.01 -0.36
CA LEU A 36 14.53 -6.91 0.57
C LEU A 36 14.40 -5.57 -0.18
N HIS A 37 13.62 -4.66 0.40
CA HIS A 37 13.38 -3.31 -0.12
C HIS A 37 13.85 -2.26 0.89
N HIS A 38 14.85 -1.46 0.49
CA HIS A 38 15.50 -0.48 1.37
C HIS A 38 14.90 0.93 1.27
N TRP A 39 13.84 1.08 0.46
CA TRP A 39 13.26 2.38 0.13
C TRP A 39 11.80 2.55 0.60
N GLU A 40 11.35 1.68 1.53
CA GLU A 40 10.12 1.95 2.28
C GLU A 40 10.37 3.07 3.31
N GLU A 41 9.37 3.43 4.07
CA GLU A 41 9.49 4.41 5.14
C GLU A 41 10.65 4.05 6.08
N PRO A 42 11.46 5.04 6.54
CA PRO A 42 12.63 4.78 7.38
C PRO A 42 12.37 3.84 8.57
N PRO A 43 11.22 3.96 9.30
CA PRO A 43 10.93 3.05 10.41
C PRO A 43 10.60 1.62 9.98
N LEU A 44 10.39 1.35 8.69
CA LEU A 44 10.13 0.00 8.16
C LEU A 44 11.37 -0.61 7.53
N SER A 45 12.09 0.16 6.70
CA SER A 45 13.29 -0.34 6.00
C SER A 45 14.49 -0.47 6.93
N GLY A 46 14.70 0.49 7.83
CA GLY A 46 15.91 0.54 8.63
C GLY A 46 17.17 0.30 7.79
N GLU A 47 18.16 -0.37 8.38
CA GLU A 47 19.41 -0.72 7.70
C GLU A 47 19.32 -2.04 6.89
N ARG A 48 18.47 -2.98 7.32
CA ARG A 48 18.40 -4.33 6.75
C ARG A 48 17.35 -4.49 5.66
N GLY A 49 16.47 -3.49 5.49
CA GLY A 49 15.39 -3.52 4.51
C GLY A 49 14.10 -4.17 5.03
N SER A 50 13.03 -3.89 4.31
CA SER A 50 11.70 -4.47 4.46
C SER A 50 11.57 -5.66 3.52
N GLY A 51 11.10 -6.81 3.98
CA GLY A 51 10.84 -7.99 3.15
C GLY A 51 9.58 -7.80 2.31
N ALA A 52 9.68 -7.06 1.21
CA ALA A 52 8.55 -6.65 0.40
C ALA A 52 8.09 -7.72 -0.59
N ILE A 53 6.79 -8.04 -0.55
CA ILE A 53 6.12 -8.99 -1.45
C ILE A 53 5.08 -8.21 -2.26
N PHE A 54 5.33 -8.04 -3.56
CA PHE A 54 4.49 -7.26 -4.47
C PHE A 54 3.46 -8.14 -5.17
N PHE A 55 2.19 -7.98 -4.80
CA PHE A 55 1.09 -8.67 -5.45
C PHE A 55 0.70 -7.99 -6.76
N THR A 56 0.29 -8.78 -7.76
CA THR A 56 -0.14 -8.27 -9.08
C THR A 56 -1.63 -7.98 -9.12
N GLY A 57 -2.02 -7.02 -9.96
CA GLY A 57 -3.37 -6.46 -9.96
C GLY A 57 -3.57 -5.42 -8.86
N CYS A 58 -4.67 -4.65 -8.92
CA CYS A 58 -4.98 -3.64 -7.91
C CYS A 58 -6.46 -3.25 -7.94
N PRO A 59 -7.17 -3.26 -6.80
CA PRO A 59 -8.57 -2.83 -6.74
C PRO A 59 -8.77 -1.35 -7.08
N LEU A 60 -7.82 -0.49 -6.75
CA LEU A 60 -7.91 0.95 -6.98
C LEU A 60 -7.54 1.33 -8.41
N GLY A 61 -6.40 0.88 -8.93
CA GLY A 61 -6.01 1.05 -10.32
C GLY A 61 -5.78 2.50 -10.72
N CYS A 62 -5.02 3.27 -9.93
CA CYS A 62 -4.70 4.68 -10.21
C CYS A 62 -4.01 4.84 -11.57
N VAL A 63 -4.42 5.85 -12.35
CA VAL A 63 -3.86 6.11 -13.68
C VAL A 63 -2.38 6.49 -13.67
N TYR A 64 -1.91 7.05 -12.54
CA TYR A 64 -0.52 7.49 -12.31
C TYR A 64 0.31 6.50 -11.48
N CYS A 65 -0.16 5.27 -11.32
CA CYS A 65 0.49 4.30 -10.44
C CYS A 65 1.96 4.08 -10.82
N GLN A 66 2.86 4.24 -9.83
CA GLN A 66 4.29 3.96 -9.98
C GLN A 66 4.52 2.49 -10.32
N ASN A 67 3.79 1.57 -9.65
CA ASN A 67 3.80 0.13 -9.91
C ASN A 67 2.80 -0.24 -11.01
N GLY A 68 2.67 0.62 -12.02
CA GLY A 68 1.66 0.46 -13.08
C GLY A 68 1.77 -0.82 -13.86
N GLU A 69 2.98 -1.30 -14.10
CA GLU A 69 3.27 -2.54 -14.80
C GLU A 69 2.54 -3.73 -14.16
N ILE A 70 2.71 -3.91 -12.85
CA ILE A 70 2.08 -5.02 -12.12
C ILE A 70 0.61 -4.75 -11.76
N SER A 71 0.24 -3.51 -11.46
CA SER A 71 -1.15 -3.16 -11.11
C SER A 71 -2.11 -3.24 -12.29
N ARG A 72 -1.59 -3.11 -13.52
CA ARG A 72 -2.34 -3.25 -14.77
C ARG A 72 -2.19 -4.61 -15.44
N LEU A 73 -1.38 -5.50 -14.86
CA LEU A 73 -1.02 -6.82 -15.39
C LEU A 73 -0.28 -6.77 -16.74
N GLU A 74 0.49 -5.74 -17.01
CA GLU A 74 1.51 -5.73 -18.07
C GLU A 74 2.57 -6.78 -17.74
N ASN A 75 2.91 -6.93 -16.45
CA ASN A 75 3.60 -8.08 -15.88
C ASN A 75 2.63 -8.84 -14.95
N PRO A 76 2.16 -10.04 -15.34
CA PRO A 76 1.21 -10.81 -14.56
C PRO A 76 1.83 -11.50 -13.33
N GLY A 77 3.15 -11.52 -13.20
CA GLY A 77 3.86 -12.20 -12.13
C GLY A 77 3.71 -13.73 -12.16
N LYS A 78 4.13 -14.36 -11.06
CA LYS A 78 4.02 -15.81 -10.85
C LYS A 78 2.84 -16.14 -9.94
N GLU A 79 2.13 -17.22 -10.26
CA GLU A 79 1.10 -17.79 -9.40
C GLU A 79 1.75 -18.55 -8.26
N ILE A 80 1.23 -18.35 -7.04
CA ILE A 80 1.73 -19.01 -5.84
C ILE A 80 0.56 -19.51 -4.97
N SER A 81 0.81 -20.61 -4.25
CA SER A 81 -0.10 -21.10 -3.22
C SER A 81 0.14 -20.38 -1.87
N PRO A 82 -0.81 -20.46 -0.90
CA PRO A 82 -0.58 -20.00 0.47
C PRO A 82 0.65 -20.63 1.12
N LYS A 83 0.92 -21.92 0.86
CA LYS A 83 2.10 -22.63 1.35
C LYS A 83 3.40 -22.07 0.74
N ALA A 84 3.40 -21.74 -0.56
CA ALA A 84 4.55 -21.10 -1.21
C ALA A 84 4.80 -19.69 -0.65
N LEU A 85 3.73 -18.94 -0.32
CA LEU A 85 3.88 -17.64 0.36
C LEU A 85 4.55 -17.79 1.74
N CYS A 86 4.27 -18.86 2.50
CA CYS A 86 4.98 -19.13 3.76
C CYS A 86 6.48 -19.29 3.54
N GLY A 87 6.89 -20.07 2.52
CA GLY A 87 8.32 -20.25 2.18
C GLY A 87 9.01 -18.95 1.77
N ILE A 88 8.30 -18.09 1.02
CA ILE A 88 8.82 -16.76 0.63
C ILE A 88 9.00 -15.87 1.87
N MET A 89 8.02 -15.83 2.77
CA MET A 89 8.14 -15.06 4.02
C MET A 89 9.31 -15.55 4.86
N GLN A 90 9.49 -16.88 4.97
CA GLN A 90 10.61 -17.47 5.69
C GLN A 90 11.96 -17.09 5.08
N ALA A 91 12.10 -17.19 3.77
CA ALA A 91 13.34 -16.81 3.07
C ALA A 91 13.70 -15.33 3.27
N LEU A 92 12.71 -14.42 3.27
CA LEU A 92 12.93 -13.00 3.55
C LEU A 92 13.36 -12.76 5.00
N VAL A 93 12.80 -13.50 5.96
CA VAL A 93 13.24 -13.45 7.37
C VAL A 93 14.68 -13.94 7.51
N GLU A 94 15.05 -15.04 6.85
CA GLU A 94 16.40 -15.58 6.85
C GLU A 94 17.43 -14.64 6.22
N GLN A 95 17.01 -13.81 5.25
CA GLN A 95 17.82 -12.72 4.67
C GLN A 95 17.96 -11.51 5.63
N GLY A 96 17.27 -11.52 6.77
CA GLY A 96 17.38 -10.50 7.80
C GLY A 96 16.37 -9.35 7.70
N ALA A 97 15.28 -9.51 6.95
CA ALA A 97 14.23 -8.49 6.84
C ALA A 97 13.76 -8.00 8.22
N HIS A 98 13.55 -6.69 8.36
CA HIS A 98 12.96 -6.11 9.58
C HIS A 98 11.48 -6.47 9.77
N ASN A 99 10.78 -6.72 8.67
CA ASN A 99 9.35 -7.06 8.62
C ASN A 99 9.02 -7.80 7.32
N ILE A 100 7.82 -8.37 7.24
CA ILE A 100 7.23 -8.88 5.99
C ILE A 100 6.20 -7.87 5.51
N ASN A 101 6.45 -7.25 4.37
CA ASN A 101 5.64 -6.17 3.82
C ASN A 101 4.82 -6.66 2.62
N LEU A 102 3.51 -6.80 2.83
CA LEU A 102 2.54 -7.26 1.84
C LEU A 102 2.04 -6.05 1.03
N VAL A 103 2.56 -5.85 -0.17
CA VAL A 103 2.27 -4.67 -1.01
C VAL A 103 1.09 -4.94 -1.94
N THR A 104 0.02 -4.17 -1.79
CA THR A 104 -1.26 -4.32 -2.54
C THR A 104 -1.94 -5.67 -2.30
N PRO A 105 -2.14 -6.11 -1.05
CA PRO A 105 -2.62 -7.45 -0.72
C PRO A 105 -4.14 -7.62 -0.78
N THR A 106 -4.92 -6.55 -0.86
CA THR A 106 -6.38 -6.43 -0.69
C THR A 106 -7.19 -7.57 -1.32
N HIS A 107 -6.90 -7.88 -2.57
CA HIS A 107 -7.69 -8.81 -3.38
C HIS A 107 -7.26 -10.28 -3.22
N PHE A 108 -6.23 -10.53 -2.38
CA PHE A 108 -5.76 -11.86 -2.01
C PHE A 108 -5.83 -12.12 -0.49
N VAL A 109 -6.59 -11.31 0.25
CA VAL A 109 -6.75 -11.46 1.71
C VAL A 109 -7.12 -12.88 2.15
N PRO A 110 -8.03 -13.63 1.50
CA PRO A 110 -8.32 -15.01 1.93
C PRO A 110 -7.09 -15.92 1.90
N GLN A 111 -6.29 -15.87 0.83
CA GLN A 111 -5.10 -16.71 0.67
C GLN A 111 -3.96 -16.25 1.59
N ILE A 112 -3.80 -14.93 1.77
CA ILE A 112 -2.83 -14.35 2.71
C ILE A 112 -3.17 -14.74 4.14
N ARG A 113 -4.45 -14.67 4.51
CA ARG A 113 -4.92 -15.12 5.83
C ARG A 113 -4.60 -16.60 6.06
N GLU A 114 -4.85 -17.46 5.07
CA GLU A 114 -4.49 -18.87 5.13
C GLU A 114 -2.97 -19.06 5.37
N ALA A 115 -2.13 -18.34 4.61
CA ALA A 115 -0.68 -18.41 4.77
C ALA A 115 -0.22 -17.95 6.17
N LEU A 116 -0.75 -16.83 6.67
CA LEU A 116 -0.40 -16.31 8.00
C LEU A 116 -0.90 -17.18 9.16
N MET A 117 -1.95 -17.97 8.94
CA MET A 117 -2.40 -18.99 9.90
C MET A 117 -1.50 -20.23 9.87
N LEU A 118 -0.91 -20.57 8.72
CA LEU A 118 0.05 -21.69 8.58
C LEU A 118 1.45 -21.32 9.11
N TYR A 119 1.87 -20.08 8.90
CA TYR A 119 3.17 -19.57 9.32
C TYR A 119 3.07 -18.13 9.82
N LYS A 120 3.34 -17.92 11.09
CA LYS A 120 3.49 -16.59 11.68
C LYS A 120 4.97 -16.19 11.63
N PRO A 121 5.34 -15.15 10.83
CA PRO A 121 6.72 -14.67 10.82
C PRO A 121 7.17 -14.21 12.22
N PRO A 122 8.46 -14.39 12.61
CA PRO A 122 9.01 -13.88 13.86
C PRO A 122 9.30 -12.37 13.83
N VAL A 123 8.95 -11.70 12.74
CA VAL A 123 9.07 -10.26 12.52
C VAL A 123 7.68 -9.68 12.20
N PRO A 124 7.44 -8.37 12.38
CA PRO A 124 6.15 -7.76 12.12
C PRO A 124 5.64 -8.00 10.69
N VAL A 125 4.33 -8.22 10.56
CA VAL A 125 3.64 -8.29 9.27
C VAL A 125 3.05 -6.92 8.95
N VAL A 126 3.45 -6.33 7.82
CA VAL A 126 2.99 -5.04 7.31
C VAL A 126 1.94 -5.24 6.21
N TYR A 127 0.77 -4.63 6.37
CA TYR A 127 -0.27 -4.57 5.34
C TYR A 127 -0.20 -3.21 4.64
N ASN A 128 0.46 -3.18 3.48
CA ASN A 128 0.73 -1.98 2.68
C ASN A 128 -0.30 -1.85 1.56
N SER A 129 -1.24 -0.94 1.72
CA SER A 129 -2.38 -0.83 0.82
C SER A 129 -2.69 0.59 0.36
N SER A 130 -3.53 0.68 -0.66
CA SER A 130 -4.04 1.96 -1.16
C SER A 130 -5.05 2.65 -0.23
N GLY A 131 -5.37 2.06 0.92
CA GLY A 131 -6.44 2.51 1.81
C GLY A 131 -7.86 2.19 1.31
N TYR A 132 -8.01 1.70 0.06
CA TYR A 132 -9.32 1.38 -0.52
C TYR A 132 -9.75 -0.02 -0.13
N GLU A 133 -10.13 -0.19 1.14
CA GLU A 133 -10.42 -1.47 1.79
C GLU A 133 -11.86 -1.55 2.28
N ARG A 134 -12.39 -2.77 2.40
CA ARG A 134 -13.62 -3.02 3.15
C ARG A 134 -13.29 -3.36 4.61
N VAL A 135 -14.05 -2.80 5.52
CA VAL A 135 -13.91 -3.02 6.97
C VAL A 135 -14.02 -4.51 7.32
N GLU A 136 -14.98 -5.22 6.72
CA GLU A 136 -15.17 -6.66 6.96
C GLU A 136 -13.96 -7.49 6.54
N THR A 137 -13.31 -7.10 5.44
CA THR A 137 -12.10 -7.75 4.94
C THR A 137 -10.94 -7.51 5.89
N LEU A 138 -10.76 -6.28 6.39
CA LEU A 138 -9.74 -5.96 7.40
C LEU A 138 -9.97 -6.70 8.72
N ARG A 139 -11.22 -6.80 9.18
CA ARG A 139 -11.57 -7.58 10.38
C ARG A 139 -11.16 -9.04 10.30
N SER A 140 -11.21 -9.63 9.11
CA SER A 140 -10.74 -11.01 8.91
C SER A 140 -9.23 -11.20 9.12
N LEU A 141 -8.45 -10.11 9.15
CA LEU A 141 -7.00 -10.08 9.38
C LEU A 141 -6.63 -9.73 10.84
N SER A 142 -7.60 -9.50 11.71
CA SER A 142 -7.35 -9.14 13.11
C SER A 142 -6.44 -10.15 13.81
N GLY A 143 -5.37 -9.65 14.45
CA GLY A 143 -4.35 -10.47 15.11
C GLY A 143 -3.32 -11.12 14.19
N LEU A 144 -3.45 -10.96 12.86
CA LEU A 144 -2.50 -11.49 11.87
C LEU A 144 -1.59 -10.40 11.28
N VAL A 145 -1.97 -9.13 11.37
CA VAL A 145 -1.24 -7.97 10.89
C VAL A 145 -0.81 -7.13 12.08
N ASP A 146 0.47 -6.74 12.10
CA ASP A 146 1.04 -5.92 13.18
C ASP A 146 1.07 -4.44 12.80
N ILE A 147 1.37 -4.13 11.54
CA ILE A 147 1.53 -2.78 11.03
C ILE A 147 0.61 -2.56 9.83
N TYR A 148 -0.21 -1.53 9.89
CA TYR A 148 -0.96 -1.05 8.72
C TYR A 148 -0.28 0.18 8.12
N LEU A 149 -0.06 0.14 6.81
CA LEU A 149 0.56 1.19 6.01
C LEU A 149 -0.40 1.63 4.90
N PRO A 150 -1.54 2.26 5.25
CA PRO A 150 -2.50 2.71 4.26
C PRO A 150 -2.07 4.03 3.59
N ASP A 151 -2.33 4.16 2.30
CA ASP A 151 -2.35 5.48 1.67
C ASP A 151 -3.70 6.17 1.94
N PHE A 152 -3.68 7.47 2.21
CA PHE A 152 -4.85 8.35 2.08
C PHE A 152 -4.64 9.30 0.91
N LYS A 153 -5.08 8.87 -0.29
CA LYS A 153 -4.71 9.51 -1.57
C LYS A 153 -5.57 10.72 -1.91
N TYR A 154 -6.87 10.65 -1.64
CA TYR A 154 -7.84 11.65 -2.08
C TYR A 154 -8.78 12.04 -0.93
N ALA A 155 -8.93 13.35 -0.75
CA ALA A 155 -9.99 13.93 0.07
C ALA A 155 -11.23 14.28 -0.79
N GLU A 156 -11.02 14.51 -2.11
CA GLU A 156 -12.07 14.92 -3.04
C GLU A 156 -12.55 13.73 -3.88
N SER A 157 -13.85 13.39 -3.78
CA SER A 157 -14.49 12.32 -4.57
C SER A 157 -14.35 12.53 -6.08
N ALA A 158 -14.45 13.78 -6.56
CA ALA A 158 -14.30 14.10 -7.96
C ALA A 158 -12.89 13.74 -8.48
N LEU A 159 -11.84 14.06 -7.71
CA LEU A 159 -10.47 13.71 -8.07
C LEU A 159 -10.25 12.18 -8.03
N ALA A 160 -10.78 11.52 -7.02
CA ALA A 160 -10.72 10.06 -6.90
C ALA A 160 -11.42 9.35 -8.07
N LYS A 161 -12.55 9.91 -8.55
CA LYS A 161 -13.26 9.45 -9.75
C LYS A 161 -12.39 9.55 -11.00
N VAL A 162 -11.75 10.72 -11.21
CA VAL A 162 -10.90 10.95 -12.39
C VAL A 162 -9.66 10.07 -12.36
N LEU A 163 -8.92 10.06 -11.24
CA LEU A 163 -7.60 9.43 -11.17
C LEU A 163 -7.64 7.93 -10.84
N SER A 164 -8.74 7.42 -10.26
CA SER A 164 -8.84 6.02 -9.82
C SER A 164 -10.20 5.38 -10.09
N ARG A 165 -11.15 6.10 -10.70
CA ARG A 165 -12.53 5.62 -10.93
C ARG A 165 -13.18 5.11 -9.64
N ALA A 166 -12.90 5.76 -8.51
CA ALA A 166 -13.35 5.40 -7.16
C ALA A 166 -13.90 6.63 -6.45
N GLU A 167 -15.11 7.05 -6.82
CA GLU A 167 -15.76 8.26 -6.28
C GLU A 167 -16.00 8.16 -4.77
N ASP A 168 -16.17 6.94 -4.27
CA ASP A 168 -16.37 6.58 -2.87
C ASP A 168 -15.06 6.44 -2.07
N TYR A 169 -13.89 6.71 -2.70
CA TYR A 169 -12.58 6.49 -2.07
C TYR A 169 -12.41 7.22 -0.72
N PRO A 170 -12.76 8.52 -0.57
CA PRO A 170 -12.52 9.21 0.69
C PRO A 170 -13.22 8.53 1.87
N GLN A 171 -14.49 8.17 1.69
CA GLN A 171 -15.31 7.52 2.72
C GLN A 171 -14.81 6.11 3.02
N ALA A 172 -14.50 5.33 1.97
CA ALA A 172 -13.98 3.98 2.11
C ALA A 172 -12.62 3.97 2.84
N ALA A 173 -11.72 4.90 2.48
CA ALA A 173 -10.39 5.00 3.09
C ALA A 173 -10.47 5.46 4.55
N LEU A 174 -11.32 6.42 4.90
CA LEU A 174 -11.53 6.84 6.29
C LEU A 174 -12.05 5.68 7.15
N ALA A 175 -13.05 4.95 6.67
CA ALA A 175 -13.60 3.79 7.38
C ALA A 175 -12.55 2.68 7.55
N ALA A 176 -11.76 2.42 6.50
CA ALA A 176 -10.69 1.42 6.52
C ALA A 176 -9.57 1.79 7.49
N ILE A 177 -9.09 3.04 7.46
CA ILE A 177 -8.02 3.50 8.36
C ILE A 177 -8.51 3.48 9.82
N LYS A 178 -9.78 3.84 10.06
CA LYS A 178 -10.36 3.73 11.41
C LYS A 178 -10.28 2.29 11.93
N GLU A 179 -10.71 1.31 11.14
CA GLU A 179 -10.61 -0.11 11.51
C GLU A 179 -9.15 -0.53 11.74
N MET A 180 -8.19 -0.07 10.91
CA MET A 180 -6.77 -0.35 11.08
C MET A 180 -6.24 0.23 12.40
N VAL A 181 -6.66 1.43 12.78
CA VAL A 181 -6.29 2.07 14.05
C VAL A 181 -6.93 1.32 15.23
N GLU A 182 -8.16 0.85 15.11
CA GLU A 182 -8.83 0.03 16.13
C GLU A 182 -8.09 -1.30 16.36
N GLN A 183 -7.50 -1.92 15.31
CA GLN A 183 -6.77 -3.18 15.41
C GLN A 183 -5.33 -3.02 15.92
N ALA A 184 -4.58 -2.05 15.41
CA ALA A 184 -3.15 -1.93 15.65
C ALA A 184 -2.75 -0.78 16.59
N GLY A 185 -3.57 0.25 16.68
CA GLY A 185 -3.31 1.42 17.54
C GLY A 185 -2.25 2.38 16.99
N ALA A 186 -1.72 3.21 17.89
CA ALA A 186 -0.60 4.10 17.61
C ALA A 186 0.70 3.30 17.38
N PRO A 187 1.67 3.86 16.63
CA PRO A 187 2.93 3.19 16.38
C PRO A 187 3.72 2.89 17.65
N VAL A 188 4.28 1.69 17.68
CA VAL A 188 5.25 1.24 18.68
C VAL A 188 6.56 0.95 17.96
N TYR A 189 7.66 1.49 18.49
CA TYR A 189 9.00 1.33 17.91
C TYR A 189 9.90 0.57 18.87
N ASP A 190 10.88 -0.15 18.33
CA ASP A 190 11.95 -0.74 19.13
C ASP A 190 13.02 0.34 19.50
N GLU A 191 14.06 -0.08 20.22
CA GLU A 191 15.16 0.79 20.66
C GLU A 191 15.96 1.41 19.49
N LYS A 192 15.84 0.82 18.28
CA LYS A 192 16.49 1.31 17.04
C LYS A 192 15.57 2.18 16.20
N GLY A 193 14.35 2.47 16.66
CA GLY A 193 13.36 3.23 15.93
C GLY A 193 12.66 2.46 14.82
N ILE A 194 12.76 1.13 14.79
CA ILE A 194 12.05 0.27 13.84
C ILE A 194 10.64 -0.01 14.36
N MET A 195 9.65 0.23 13.52
CA MET A 195 8.24 0.06 13.85
C MET A 195 7.89 -1.42 14.05
N GLN A 196 7.28 -1.74 15.18
CA GLN A 196 6.89 -3.09 15.57
C GLN A 196 5.39 -3.31 15.47
N LYS A 197 4.59 -2.25 15.63
CA LYS A 197 3.12 -2.30 15.61
C LYS A 197 2.55 -0.93 15.32
N GLY A 198 1.30 -0.88 14.83
CA GLY A 198 0.54 0.36 14.74
C GLY A 198 0.16 0.76 13.33
N VAL A 199 -0.21 2.01 13.13
CA VAL A 199 -0.61 2.58 11.83
C VAL A 199 0.30 3.75 11.46
N LEU A 200 0.75 3.76 10.20
CA LEU A 200 1.45 4.89 9.58
C LEU A 200 0.73 5.25 8.28
N ILE A 201 0.07 6.41 8.25
CA ILE A 201 -0.68 6.85 7.07
C ILE A 201 0.27 7.50 6.07
N ARG A 202 0.17 7.13 4.79
CA ARG A 202 0.95 7.74 3.71
C ARG A 202 0.08 8.70 2.90
N HIS A 203 0.67 9.82 2.50
CA HIS A 203 0.03 10.74 1.56
C HIS A 203 1.01 11.20 0.48
N LEU A 204 0.72 10.88 -0.78
CA LEU A 204 1.52 11.31 -1.93
C LEU A 204 1.00 12.65 -2.47
N ILE A 205 1.86 13.66 -2.51
CA ILE A 205 1.55 14.95 -3.13
C ILE A 205 1.55 14.78 -4.65
N LEU A 206 0.41 15.08 -5.28
CA LEU A 206 0.30 15.09 -6.75
C LEU A 206 0.49 16.49 -7.30
N PRO A 207 1.26 16.68 -8.41
CA PRO A 207 1.45 17.97 -9.03
C PRO A 207 0.10 18.55 -9.50
N GLY A 208 -0.11 19.84 -9.25
CA GLY A 208 -1.37 20.52 -9.57
C GLY A 208 -2.51 20.30 -8.55
N HIS A 209 -2.38 19.32 -7.64
CA HIS A 209 -3.46 18.93 -6.73
C HIS A 209 -3.15 19.20 -5.24
N THR A 210 -2.41 20.28 -4.93
CA THR A 210 -2.09 20.64 -3.54
C THR A 210 -3.33 20.87 -2.67
N LYS A 211 -4.44 21.35 -3.25
CA LYS A 211 -5.70 21.52 -2.51
C LYS A 211 -6.18 20.18 -1.93
N ASN A 212 -6.16 19.12 -2.73
CA ASN A 212 -6.49 17.78 -2.26
C ASN A 212 -5.57 17.35 -1.10
N SER A 213 -4.27 17.64 -1.18
CA SER A 213 -3.33 17.30 -0.10
C SER A 213 -3.63 18.07 1.19
N LEU A 214 -3.97 19.36 1.11
CA LEU A 214 -4.36 20.15 2.28
C LEU A 214 -5.61 19.58 2.95
N GLU A 215 -6.65 19.26 2.18
CA GLU A 215 -7.87 18.68 2.71
C GLU A 215 -7.65 17.25 3.25
N ALA A 216 -6.80 16.46 2.60
CA ALA A 216 -6.42 15.13 3.10
C ALA A 216 -5.74 15.20 4.47
N LEU A 217 -4.80 16.13 4.67
CA LEU A 217 -4.14 16.32 5.97
C LEU A 217 -5.12 16.78 7.06
N LYS A 218 -6.07 17.66 6.74
CA LYS A 218 -7.12 18.07 7.68
C LYS A 218 -8.00 16.90 8.09
N LEU A 219 -8.47 16.10 7.12
CA LEU A 219 -9.29 14.91 7.41
C LEU A 219 -8.51 13.88 8.25
N ILE A 220 -7.20 13.70 8.00
CA ILE A 220 -6.35 12.84 8.83
C ILE A 220 -6.28 13.40 10.27
N LYS A 221 -6.04 14.70 10.43
CA LYS A 221 -5.99 15.33 11.78
C LYS A 221 -7.30 15.19 12.54
N GLU A 222 -8.42 15.40 11.86
CA GLU A 222 -9.76 15.32 12.47
C GLU A 222 -10.14 13.91 12.90
N ASN A 223 -9.80 12.89 12.09
CA ASN A 223 -10.24 11.52 12.31
C ASN A 223 -9.23 10.65 13.04
N PHE A 224 -7.92 10.95 12.94
CA PHE A 224 -6.84 10.11 13.45
C PHE A 224 -5.78 10.96 14.17
N PRO A 225 -6.16 11.74 15.20
CA PRO A 225 -5.22 12.57 15.93
C PRO A 225 -4.16 11.68 16.62
N GLY A 226 -2.90 11.98 16.38
CA GLY A 226 -1.78 11.20 16.95
C GLY A 226 -1.28 10.04 16.08
N ILE A 227 -1.96 9.71 14.96
CA ILE A 227 -1.42 8.77 13.98
C ILE A 227 -0.46 9.51 13.04
N PRO A 228 0.79 9.05 12.90
CA PRO A 228 1.78 9.73 12.08
C PRO A 228 1.48 9.63 10.59
N VAL A 229 1.94 10.68 9.87
CA VAL A 229 1.81 10.78 8.42
C VAL A 229 3.19 10.76 7.77
N SER A 230 3.41 9.84 6.84
CA SER A 230 4.50 9.91 5.86
C SER A 230 4.05 10.75 4.67
N LEU A 231 4.53 12.00 4.61
CA LEU A 231 4.25 12.89 3.49
C LEU A 231 5.24 12.63 2.37
N MET A 232 4.76 12.09 1.26
CA MET A 232 5.58 11.66 0.14
C MET A 232 5.68 12.73 -0.94
N ALA A 233 6.91 13.15 -1.26
CA ALA A 233 7.24 14.16 -2.27
C ALA A 233 7.81 13.57 -3.57
N GLN A 234 7.93 12.23 -3.67
CA GLN A 234 8.65 11.51 -4.71
C GLN A 234 7.79 11.15 -5.94
N TYR A 235 6.71 11.89 -6.21
CA TYR A 235 5.94 11.65 -7.43
C TYR A 235 6.84 11.71 -8.66
N THR A 236 6.86 10.63 -9.44
CA THR A 236 7.59 10.51 -10.70
C THR A 236 6.59 10.14 -11.81
N PRO A 237 6.44 10.98 -12.87
CA PRO A 237 5.61 10.64 -14.00
C PRO A 237 6.06 9.35 -14.67
N GLN A 238 5.17 8.39 -14.84
CA GLN A 238 5.47 7.11 -15.50
C GLN A 238 5.05 7.14 -16.98
N ARG A 239 3.96 7.82 -17.26
CA ARG A 239 3.38 7.97 -18.59
C ARG A 239 2.45 9.16 -18.64
N PRO A 240 2.17 9.70 -19.84
CA PRO A 240 1.14 10.72 -19.99
C PRO A 240 -0.22 10.22 -19.51
N VAL A 241 -0.94 11.05 -18.76
CA VAL A 241 -2.30 10.78 -18.31
C VAL A 241 -3.26 11.67 -19.11
N PRO A 242 -4.09 11.11 -20.01
CA PRO A 242 -5.03 11.89 -20.78
C PRO A 242 -5.96 12.72 -19.88
N GLY A 243 -6.11 13.99 -20.18
CA GLY A 243 -6.94 14.94 -19.40
C GLY A 243 -6.29 15.47 -18.10
N CYS A 244 -5.06 15.05 -17.78
CA CYS A 244 -4.33 15.49 -16.58
C CYS A 244 -2.88 15.85 -16.94
N PRO A 245 -2.64 16.92 -17.74
CA PRO A 245 -1.30 17.29 -18.20
C PRO A 245 -0.35 17.65 -17.04
N GLU A 246 -0.87 18.13 -15.92
CA GLU A 246 -0.11 18.42 -14.70
C GLU A 246 0.60 17.19 -14.13
N LEU A 247 0.09 15.99 -14.35
CA LEU A 247 0.72 14.74 -13.94
C LEU A 247 1.91 14.33 -14.81
N SER A 248 2.24 15.08 -15.85
CA SER A 248 3.41 14.82 -16.69
C SER A 248 4.71 15.44 -16.15
N ARG A 249 4.67 16.07 -14.97
CA ARG A 249 5.81 16.66 -14.30
C ARG A 249 5.91 16.21 -12.82
N PRO A 250 7.09 16.28 -12.19
CA PRO A 250 7.19 16.15 -10.75
C PRO A 250 6.57 17.37 -10.04
N ILE A 251 6.36 17.26 -8.72
CA ILE A 251 5.94 18.40 -7.89
C ILE A 251 7.01 19.49 -7.87
N THR A 252 6.58 20.73 -7.80
CA THR A 252 7.46 21.89 -7.61
C THR A 252 7.85 22.08 -6.14
N ARG A 253 8.90 22.88 -5.88
CA ARG A 253 9.26 23.26 -4.51
C ARG A 253 8.12 23.98 -3.78
N ARG A 254 7.41 24.85 -4.51
CA ARG A 254 6.28 25.62 -3.96
C ARG A 254 5.10 24.73 -3.56
N GLU A 255 4.80 23.70 -4.37
CA GLU A 255 3.76 22.72 -4.05
C GLU A 255 4.13 21.93 -2.80
N LEU A 256 5.38 21.45 -2.71
CA LEU A 256 5.87 20.76 -1.52
C LEU A 256 5.79 21.65 -0.29
N GLN A 257 6.37 22.88 -0.35
CA GLN A 257 6.38 23.79 0.79
C GLN A 257 4.98 24.07 1.31
N LYS A 258 4.02 24.34 0.42
CA LYS A 258 2.63 24.59 0.78
C LYS A 258 2.00 23.45 1.59
N VAL A 259 2.28 22.20 1.20
CA VAL A 259 1.71 21.03 1.89
C VAL A 259 2.46 20.72 3.20
N GLN A 260 3.79 20.95 3.24
CA GLN A 260 4.58 20.87 4.46
C GLN A 260 4.14 21.89 5.51
N ASP A 261 3.93 23.14 5.12
CA ASP A 261 3.46 24.19 6.01
C ASP A 261 2.11 23.83 6.64
N CYS A 262 1.23 23.20 5.84
CA CYS A 262 -0.05 22.69 6.35
C CYS A 262 0.15 21.55 7.36
N LEU A 263 1.02 20.57 7.04
CA LEU A 263 1.34 19.45 7.95
C LEU A 263 1.79 19.98 9.32
N PHE A 264 2.73 20.94 9.31
CA PHE A 264 3.25 21.56 10.54
C PHE A 264 2.20 22.41 11.26
N SER A 265 1.40 23.19 10.54
CA SER A 265 0.35 24.02 11.14
C SER A 265 -0.76 23.21 11.81
N LEU A 266 -0.98 21.98 11.36
CA LEU A 266 -1.92 21.04 11.96
C LEU A 266 -1.34 20.26 13.14
N ASP A 267 -0.05 20.43 13.44
CA ASP A 267 0.64 19.63 14.46
C ASP A 267 0.38 18.13 14.29
N LEU A 268 0.53 17.65 13.05
CA LEU A 268 0.44 16.23 12.72
C LEU A 268 1.80 15.57 12.95
N PRO A 269 1.88 14.52 13.76
CA PRO A 269 3.11 13.76 13.88
C PRO A 269 3.46 13.12 12.54
N GLY A 270 4.75 12.91 12.28
CA GLY A 270 5.21 12.27 11.05
C GLY A 270 6.46 12.88 10.48
N PHE A 271 6.71 12.59 9.20
CA PHE A 271 7.90 13.04 8.50
C PHE A 271 7.61 13.29 7.02
N VAL A 272 8.51 14.05 6.40
CA VAL A 272 8.45 14.34 4.96
C VAL A 272 9.57 13.58 4.29
N GLN A 273 9.24 12.70 3.36
CA GLN A 273 10.24 12.02 2.55
C GLN A 273 10.94 13.02 1.63
N SER A 274 12.28 12.98 1.62
CA SER A 274 13.07 13.95 0.89
C SER A 274 12.92 13.80 -0.62
N ARG A 275 13.10 14.93 -1.34
CA ARG A 275 13.10 14.96 -2.82
C ARG A 275 14.29 14.21 -3.43
N SER A 276 15.32 13.86 -2.67
CA SER A 276 16.47 13.09 -3.13
C SER A 276 16.13 11.64 -3.45
N ALA A 277 15.04 11.10 -2.86
CA ALA A 277 14.49 9.78 -3.21
C ALA A 277 13.69 9.80 -4.54
N LYS A 278 14.23 10.41 -5.60
CA LYS A 278 13.61 10.52 -6.93
C LYS A 278 14.35 9.69 -7.96
N GLY A 279 13.59 9.08 -8.87
CA GLY A 279 14.10 8.42 -10.06
C GLY A 279 13.66 6.96 -10.18
N GLU A 280 13.97 6.37 -11.31
CA GLU A 280 13.65 4.97 -11.62
C GLU A 280 14.33 3.97 -10.66
N ALA A 281 15.45 4.36 -10.03
CA ALA A 281 16.18 3.54 -9.06
C ALA A 281 15.37 3.17 -7.80
N TYR A 282 14.29 3.89 -7.51
CA TYR A 282 13.37 3.62 -6.38
C TYR A 282 12.15 2.79 -6.77
N ILE A 283 12.00 2.49 -8.07
CA ILE A 283 10.96 1.58 -8.57
C ILE A 283 11.56 0.18 -8.60
N PRO A 284 10.95 -0.82 -7.93
CA PRO A 284 11.45 -2.17 -7.99
C PRO A 284 11.49 -2.70 -9.43
N ASP A 285 12.57 -3.39 -9.79
CA ASP A 285 12.61 -4.14 -11.03
C ASP A 285 11.74 -5.40 -10.88
N PHE A 286 10.60 -5.41 -11.54
CA PHE A 286 9.64 -6.51 -11.50
C PHE A 286 10.00 -7.66 -12.45
N HIS A 287 11.07 -7.55 -13.23
CA HIS A 287 11.57 -8.64 -14.08
C HIS A 287 12.54 -9.56 -13.33
N GLN A 288 13.09 -9.12 -12.20
CA GLN A 288 13.97 -9.92 -11.35
C GLN A 288 13.18 -10.50 -10.17
N PHE A 289 13.01 -11.81 -10.16
CA PHE A 289 12.41 -12.53 -9.05
C PHE A 289 13.52 -13.03 -8.12
N GLU A 290 13.79 -12.30 -7.03
CA GLU A 290 14.93 -12.57 -6.13
C GLU A 290 14.62 -13.54 -4.98
N ALA A 291 13.36 -13.84 -4.72
CA ALA A 291 12.99 -14.82 -3.69
C ALA A 291 12.87 -16.21 -4.30
N GLU A 292 13.98 -16.89 -4.51
CA GLU A 292 13.98 -18.34 -4.63
C GLU A 292 14.00 -18.94 -3.22
N GLY A 293 12.80 -19.14 -2.64
CA GLY A 293 12.64 -20.10 -1.56
C GLY A 293 12.83 -21.53 -2.09
N PRO A 294 13.04 -22.54 -1.22
CA PRO A 294 13.20 -23.91 -1.66
C PRO A 294 11.99 -24.31 -2.50
N ALA A 295 12.27 -24.74 -3.74
CA ALA A 295 11.36 -25.20 -4.80
C ALA A 295 9.88 -24.87 -4.62
N LEU A 296 9.42 -23.88 -5.39
CA LEU A 296 7.98 -23.60 -5.62
C LEU A 296 7.36 -24.82 -6.36
N LEU A 297 7.09 -25.92 -5.67
CA LEU A 297 6.31 -27.07 -6.17
C LEU A 297 5.01 -27.18 -5.38
#